data_766a082f68cbaea16bcf9eb974a745a0
#
_entry.id   766a082f68cbaea16bcf9eb974a745a0
#
_cell.length_a   1.000
_cell.length_b   1.000
_cell.length_c   1.000
_cell.angle_alpha   90.00
_cell.angle_beta   90.00
_cell.angle_gamma   90.00
#
_symmetry.space_group_name_H-M   'P 1'
#
loop_
_entity.id
_entity.type
_entity.pdbx_description
1 polymer ?
#
loop_
_entity_poly.entity_id
_entity_poly.type
_entity_poly.pdbx_seq_one_letter_code
_entity_poly.pdbx_strand_id
1 'polypeptide(L)'
;NSDEIIVLHVLAVNPGQRGKGLARRLVENVIELERKAGRKALRLDVIENNTTAEKLYQKLGFQYVQTKTLYYDVVGKMTFKLYELVL
;
A
#
# COMPACT_ATOMS: atom_id res chain seq x y z
N ASN A 1 -12.19 14.18 5.97
CA ASN A 1 -12.45 14.49 4.57
C ASN A 1 -11.72 13.51 3.66
N SER A 2 -12.44 12.89 2.76
CA SER A 2 -11.88 11.86 1.87
C SER A 2 -10.79 12.41 0.95
N ASP A 3 -10.79 13.71 0.67
CA ASP A 3 -9.78 14.34 -0.18
C ASP A 3 -8.41 14.45 0.49
N GLU A 4 -8.35 14.28 1.81
CA GLU A 4 -7.10 14.39 2.55
C GLU A 4 -6.39 13.06 2.70
N ILE A 5 -7.08 11.97 2.46
CA ILE A 5 -6.54 10.61 2.59
C ILE A 5 -6.74 9.88 1.27
N ILE A 6 -5.66 9.36 0.75
CA ILE A 6 -5.67 8.56 -0.48
C ILE A 6 -5.43 7.10 -0.12
N VAL A 7 -6.23 6.23 -0.69
CA VAL A 7 -6.02 4.79 -0.56
C VAL A 7 -5.51 4.26 -1.89
N LEU A 8 -4.34 3.68 -1.86
CA LEU A 8 -3.72 3.09 -3.04
C LEU A 8 -3.85 1.58 -2.98
N HIS A 9 -4.48 1.00 -4.00
CA HIS A 9 -4.59 -0.45 -4.13
C HIS A 9 -3.38 -0.94 -4.91
N VAL A 10 -2.46 -1.58 -4.22
CA VAL A 10 -1.19 -1.98 -4.81
C VAL A 10 -1.37 -3.27 -5.58
N LEU A 11 -1.12 -3.21 -6.88
CA LEU A 11 -1.12 -4.38 -7.73
C LEU A 11 0.19 -5.15 -7.55
N ALA A 12 0.13 -6.45 -7.75
CA ALA A 12 1.31 -7.28 -7.64
C ALA A 12 2.35 -6.84 -8.66
N VAL A 13 3.58 -6.64 -8.20
CA VAL A 13 4.69 -6.32 -9.10
C VAL A 13 5.08 -7.61 -9.83
N ASN A 14 5.33 -7.48 -11.13
CA ASN A 14 5.78 -8.60 -11.94
C ASN A 14 7.04 -9.23 -11.31
N PRO A 15 7.06 -10.55 -11.09
CA PRO A 15 8.22 -11.20 -10.47
C PRO A 15 9.55 -10.89 -11.14
N GLY A 16 9.56 -10.71 -12.46
CA GLY A 16 10.79 -10.38 -13.20
C GLY A 16 11.35 -9.00 -12.88
N GLN A 17 10.58 -8.16 -12.22
CA GLN A 17 10.99 -6.80 -11.85
C GLN A 17 11.37 -6.68 -10.39
N ARG A 18 11.25 -7.76 -9.63
CA ARG A 18 11.61 -7.75 -8.22
C ARG A 18 13.11 -7.52 -8.07
N GLY A 19 13.50 -6.82 -7.03
CA GLY A 19 14.89 -6.55 -6.74
C GLY A 19 15.49 -5.40 -7.54
N LYS A 20 14.76 -4.84 -8.48
CA LYS A 20 15.20 -3.69 -9.25
C LYS A 20 14.76 -2.36 -8.65
N GLY A 21 14.11 -2.39 -7.51
CA GLY A 21 13.64 -1.19 -6.84
C GLY A 21 12.48 -0.48 -7.48
N LEU A 22 11.82 -1.11 -8.46
CA LEU A 22 10.71 -0.47 -9.18
C LEU A 22 9.51 -0.20 -8.28
N ALA A 23 9.15 -1.17 -7.44
CA ALA A 23 8.03 -1.00 -6.53
C ALA A 23 8.29 0.14 -5.54
N ARG A 24 9.51 0.21 -5.01
CA ARG A 24 9.91 1.27 -4.11
C ARG A 24 9.83 2.63 -4.77
N ARG A 25 10.37 2.75 -5.99
CA ARG A 25 10.34 4.00 -6.75
C ARG A 25 8.91 4.46 -7.01
N LEU A 26 8.04 3.52 -7.38
CA LEU A 26 6.65 3.84 -7.65
C LEU A 26 5.98 4.42 -6.41
N VAL A 27 6.15 3.77 -5.26
CA VAL A 27 5.56 4.24 -4.02
C VAL A 27 6.16 5.57 -3.59
N GLU A 28 7.48 5.74 -3.72
CA GLU A 28 8.14 7.01 -3.38
C GLU A 28 7.62 8.15 -4.26
N ASN A 29 7.39 7.89 -5.54
CA ASN A 29 6.82 8.90 -6.44
C ASN A 29 5.40 9.28 -6.04
N VAL A 30 4.59 8.29 -5.66
CA VAL A 30 3.23 8.56 -5.20
C VAL A 30 3.25 9.38 -3.92
N ILE A 31 4.15 9.07 -2.99
CA ILE A 31 4.30 9.84 -1.75
C ILE A 31 4.58 11.31 -2.06
N GLU A 32 5.52 11.57 -2.97
CA GLU A 32 5.86 12.94 -3.34
C GLU A 32 4.69 13.66 -4.01
N LEU A 33 4.01 12.99 -4.95
CA LEU A 33 2.87 13.59 -5.64
C LEU A 33 1.75 13.95 -4.66
N GLU A 34 1.44 13.04 -3.75
CA GLU A 34 0.36 13.27 -2.80
C GLU A 34 0.73 14.33 -1.76
N ARG A 35 1.99 14.36 -1.35
CA ARG A 35 2.47 15.40 -0.44
C ARG A 35 2.34 16.78 -1.08
N LYS A 36 2.75 16.91 -2.34
CA LYS A 36 2.63 18.17 -3.09
C LYS A 36 1.20 18.57 -3.33
N ALA A 37 0.31 17.59 -3.45
CA ALA A 37 -1.11 17.85 -3.63
C ALA A 37 -1.82 18.27 -2.34
N GLY A 38 -1.12 18.28 -1.21
CA GLY A 38 -1.68 18.68 0.06
C GLY A 38 -2.43 17.58 0.78
N ARG A 39 -2.25 16.33 0.39
CA ARG A 39 -2.87 15.20 1.09
C ARG A 39 -2.23 15.03 2.46
N LYS A 40 -3.00 14.58 3.43
CA LYS A 40 -2.52 14.40 4.80
C LYS A 40 -2.03 13.00 5.09
N ALA A 41 -2.53 12.01 4.37
CA ALA A 41 -2.14 10.63 4.58
C ALA A 41 -2.29 9.81 3.31
N LEU A 42 -1.44 8.79 3.21
CA LEU A 42 -1.51 7.81 2.14
C LEU A 42 -1.71 6.45 2.77
N ARG A 43 -2.69 5.70 2.31
CA ARG A 43 -2.99 4.36 2.80
C ARG A 43 -2.77 3.33 1.72
N LEU A 44 -2.25 2.18 2.13
CA LEU A 44 -2.02 1.04 1.24
C LEU A 44 -2.67 -0.19 1.83
N ASP A 45 -3.27 -1.01 0.96
CA ASP A 45 -3.73 -2.32 1.39
C ASP A 45 -2.80 -3.39 0.81
N VAL A 46 -2.53 -4.41 1.61
CA VAL A 46 -1.61 -5.48 1.26
C VAL A 46 -2.32 -6.80 1.54
N ILE A 47 -2.30 -7.70 0.57
CA ILE A 47 -2.85 -9.04 0.76
C ILE A 47 -2.05 -9.75 1.85
N GLU A 48 -2.74 -10.42 2.76
CA GLU A 48 -2.11 -11.19 3.83
C GLU A 48 -1.06 -12.15 3.24
N ASN A 49 0.07 -12.28 3.93
CA ASN A 49 1.21 -13.11 3.55
C ASN A 49 2.12 -12.50 2.48
N ASN A 50 1.84 -11.30 2.00
CA ASN A 50 2.77 -10.62 1.11
C ASN A 50 3.83 -9.89 1.95
N THR A 51 4.73 -10.65 2.55
CA THR A 51 5.73 -10.12 3.47
C THR A 51 6.71 -9.18 2.79
N THR A 52 7.00 -9.41 1.51
CA THR A 52 7.90 -8.53 0.76
C THR A 52 7.36 -7.12 0.67
N ALA A 53 6.07 -6.99 0.34
CA ALA A 53 5.42 -5.69 0.28
C ALA A 53 5.35 -5.03 1.64
N GLU A 54 5.02 -5.80 2.69
CA GLU A 54 4.94 -5.26 4.04
C GLU A 54 6.29 -4.69 4.50
N LYS A 55 7.37 -5.41 4.23
CA LYS A 55 8.72 -4.93 4.59
C LYS A 55 9.07 -3.65 3.85
N LEU A 56 8.71 -3.57 2.58
CA LEU A 56 8.96 -2.37 1.78
C LEU A 56 8.24 -1.16 2.38
N TYR A 57 6.95 -1.32 2.67
CA TYR A 57 6.16 -0.20 3.20
C TYR A 57 6.65 0.22 4.58
N GLN A 58 7.03 -0.72 5.42
CA GLN A 58 7.60 -0.40 6.72
C GLN A 58 8.90 0.39 6.59
N LYS A 59 9.75 0.02 5.63
CA LYS A 59 10.99 0.77 5.37
C LYS A 59 10.72 2.19 4.91
N LEU A 60 9.62 2.41 4.21
CA LEU A 60 9.23 3.74 3.74
C LEU A 60 8.50 4.57 4.80
N GLY A 61 8.30 4.01 5.98
CA GLY A 61 7.68 4.73 7.09
C GLY A 61 6.21 4.46 7.30
N PHE A 62 5.62 3.58 6.51
CA PHE A 62 4.22 3.19 6.70
C PHE A 62 4.05 2.40 7.97
N GLN A 63 2.93 2.61 8.66
CA GLN A 63 2.60 1.91 9.89
C GLN A 63 1.36 1.06 9.69
N TYR A 64 1.36 -0.11 10.31
CA TYR A 64 0.21 -1.00 10.29
C TYR A 64 -0.97 -0.37 11.03
N VAL A 65 -2.15 -0.41 10.42
CA VAL A 65 -3.37 0.16 11.00
C VAL A 65 -4.32 -0.94 11.45
N GLN A 66 -4.71 -1.82 10.53
CA GLN A 66 -5.67 -2.87 10.83
C GLN A 66 -5.66 -3.96 9.77
N THR A 67 -6.28 -5.08 10.11
CA THR A 67 -6.50 -6.18 9.19
C THR A 67 -7.99 -6.25 8.87
N LYS A 68 -8.33 -6.39 7.60
CA LYS A 68 -9.70 -6.53 7.14
C LYS A 68 -9.87 -7.81 6.37
N THR A 69 -10.99 -8.47 6.59
CA THR A 69 -11.37 -9.66 5.82
C THR A 69 -12.63 -9.35 5.03
N LEU A 70 -12.56 -9.59 3.71
CA LEU A 70 -13.68 -9.39 2.82
C LEU A 70 -14.04 -10.71 2.16
N TYR A 71 -15.33 -10.89 1.85
CA TYR A 71 -15.82 -12.09 1.21
C TYR A 71 -16.28 -11.75 -0.20
N TYR A 72 -15.72 -12.46 -1.17
CA TYR A 72 -16.06 -12.29 -2.58
C TYR A 72 -16.74 -13.54 -3.11
N ASP A 73 -17.70 -13.37 -4.01
CA ASP A 73 -18.47 -14.49 -4.56
C ASP A 73 -17.62 -15.51 -5.30
N VAL A 74 -16.58 -15.04 -5.97
CA VAL A 74 -15.74 -15.91 -6.82
C VAL A 74 -14.56 -16.49 -6.07
N VAL A 75 -13.81 -15.63 -5.35
CA VAL A 75 -12.56 -16.04 -4.69
C VAL A 75 -12.74 -16.38 -3.22
N GLY A 76 -13.93 -16.12 -2.67
CA GLY A 76 -14.20 -16.38 -1.26
C GLY A 76 -13.57 -15.35 -0.34
N LYS A 77 -12.95 -15.80 0.73
CA LYS A 77 -12.40 -14.95 1.77
C LYS A 77 -11.05 -14.37 1.34
N MET A 78 -10.91 -13.05 1.43
CA MET A 78 -9.64 -12.36 1.21
C MET A 78 -9.31 -11.49 2.42
N THR A 79 -8.10 -11.60 2.92
CA THR A 79 -7.64 -10.82 4.08
C THR A 79 -6.56 -9.85 3.65
N PHE A 80 -6.75 -8.59 4.03
CA PHE A 80 -5.83 -7.50 3.71
C PHE A 80 -5.35 -6.82 4.97
N LYS A 81 -4.11 -6.35 4.96
CA LYS A 81 -3.58 -5.48 6.00
C LYS A 81 -3.50 -4.06 5.47
N LEU A 82 -3.93 -3.11 6.29
CA LEU A 82 -3.93 -1.71 5.92
C LEU A 82 -2.75 -1.01 6.59
N TYR A 83 -1.99 -0.28 5.78
CA TYR A 83 -0.84 0.52 6.23
C TYR A 83 -1.08 1.99 5.92
N GLU A 84 -0.55 2.86 6.75
CA GLU A 84 -0.73 4.30 6.59
C GLU A 84 0.59 5.04 6.76
N LEU A 85 0.79 6.05 5.92
CA LEU A 85 1.88 7.01 6.06
C LEU A 85 1.27 8.40 6.20
N VAL A 86 1.61 9.09 7.29
CA VAL A 86 1.22 10.49 7.47
C VAL A 86 2.19 11.35 6.68
N LEU A 87 1.65 12.17 5.80
CA LEU A 87 2.45 12.98 4.87
C LEU A 87 2.89 14.34 5.44
#